data_652c83a2d16c7b7b70b487508f1be5c0
#
_entry.id   652c83a2d16c7b7b70b487508f1be5c0
#
_cell.length_a   1.000
_cell.length_b   1.000
_cell.length_c   1.000
_cell.angle_alpha   90.00
_cell.angle_beta   90.00
_cell.angle_gamma   90.00
#
_symmetry.space_group_name_H-M   'P 1'
#
loop_
_entity.id
_entity.type
_entity.pdbx_description
1 polymer ?
#
loop_
_entity_poly.entity_id
_entity_poly.type
_entity_poly.pdbx_seq_one_letter_code
_entity_poly.pdbx_strand_id
1 'polypeptide(L)'
;TNSKTNGVLSDDGKHYILNGQKIFISNGAWADPFIVALKIDGKFSSIVVEKGTPGFDIGKEEKKMGMEGSSTVPLYFTDCKVPVENLLGKVGEGAGPAFCGLNIGRFKLGASAIGGMILGMQNAVEYAKSRKAFGQSISDFGSIKEKLASSAILTYTLDSTCYSVIGKQTEAINELDKNDPQYYVKQGNTTEQYIAENSIVKVYGSESAEQLIDHCFQIFGGYGFIEEYPMAQAYRDNRINKIWEGTNEINRMLCGRAMITKALSGEIGFREYLEKVDGYCNEGLDSGYEGDYKNEAECIEASKAVYAICLNESLSKHGQDIGTEQVIIENLANILIYSYVADSTLSRVIQNKDFYMKKNQIVPELCAKVY
;
A
#
# COMPACT_ATOMS: atom_id res chain seq x y z
N THR A 1 5.95 -18.46 -6.77
CA THR A 1 4.70 -18.23 -7.51
C THR A 1 4.25 -19.51 -8.20
N ASN A 2 2.93 -19.74 -8.20
CA ASN A 2 2.33 -20.90 -8.89
C ASN A 2 2.01 -20.60 -10.37
N SER A 3 2.75 -19.69 -11.01
CA SER A 3 2.56 -19.35 -12.43
C SER A 3 2.71 -20.61 -13.29
N LYS A 4 1.71 -20.89 -14.11
CA LYS A 4 1.71 -21.99 -15.10
C LYS A 4 2.29 -21.57 -16.45
N THR A 5 2.40 -20.26 -16.71
CA THR A 5 3.04 -19.73 -17.92
C THR A 5 4.51 -20.11 -17.91
N ASN A 6 4.96 -20.73 -18.97
CA ASN A 6 6.33 -21.22 -19.11
C ASN A 6 6.94 -20.80 -20.46
N GLY A 7 8.26 -20.87 -20.54
CA GLY A 7 9.04 -20.68 -21.74
C GLY A 7 10.07 -21.78 -21.88
N VAL A 8 10.24 -22.29 -23.08
CA VAL A 8 11.24 -23.30 -23.42
C VAL A 8 12.16 -22.72 -24.50
N LEU A 9 13.47 -22.92 -24.38
CA LEU A 9 14.42 -22.49 -25.38
C LEU A 9 14.19 -23.30 -26.68
N SER A 10 14.13 -22.61 -27.84
CA SER A 10 14.01 -23.25 -29.15
C SER A 10 15.26 -24.03 -29.50
N ASP A 11 15.14 -25.02 -30.42
CA ASP A 11 16.26 -25.88 -30.86
C ASP A 11 17.42 -25.07 -31.44
N ASP A 12 17.14 -23.94 -32.10
CA ASP A 12 18.16 -23.06 -32.68
C ASP A 12 18.80 -22.10 -31.63
N GLY A 13 18.32 -22.12 -30.37
CA GLY A 13 18.82 -21.30 -29.28
C GLY A 13 18.54 -19.81 -29.42
N LYS A 14 17.70 -19.39 -30.35
CA LYS A 14 17.47 -17.95 -30.63
C LYS A 14 16.20 -17.38 -30.03
N HIS A 15 15.27 -18.22 -29.58
CA HIS A 15 13.97 -17.82 -29.10
C HIS A 15 13.58 -18.60 -27.85
N TYR A 16 12.74 -18.00 -27.03
CA TYR A 16 11.92 -18.71 -26.05
C TYR A 16 10.53 -18.93 -26.64
N ILE A 17 10.02 -20.15 -26.56
CA ILE A 17 8.65 -20.53 -26.95
C ILE A 17 7.79 -20.48 -25.73
N LEU A 18 6.91 -19.47 -25.64
CA LEU A 18 6.06 -19.23 -24.50
C LEU A 18 4.70 -19.90 -24.64
N ASN A 19 4.25 -20.56 -23.57
CA ASN A 19 2.91 -21.15 -23.47
C ASN A 19 2.27 -20.82 -22.13
N GLY A 20 0.97 -20.49 -22.17
CA GLY A 20 0.18 -20.21 -20.98
C GLY A 20 -0.73 -19.00 -21.09
N GLN A 21 -1.15 -18.47 -19.96
CA GLN A 21 -2.05 -17.32 -19.93
C GLN A 21 -1.77 -16.41 -18.73
N LYS A 22 -2.18 -15.15 -18.85
CA LYS A 22 -2.31 -14.17 -17.76
C LYS A 22 -3.72 -13.65 -17.74
N ILE A 23 -4.27 -13.41 -16.54
CA ILE A 23 -5.65 -12.93 -16.39
C ILE A 23 -5.66 -11.61 -15.64
N PHE A 24 -6.73 -10.83 -15.86
CA PHE A 24 -6.96 -9.55 -15.22
C PHE A 24 -5.81 -8.55 -15.42
N ILE A 25 -5.29 -8.47 -16.66
CA ILE A 25 -4.17 -7.57 -16.96
C ILE A 25 -4.69 -6.17 -17.25
N SER A 26 -4.45 -5.29 -16.30
CA SER A 26 -4.78 -3.87 -16.45
C SER A 26 -3.96 -3.26 -17.58
N ASN A 27 -4.58 -2.33 -18.32
CA ASN A 27 -3.99 -1.69 -19.51
C ASN A 27 -3.63 -2.67 -20.66
N GLY A 28 -4.02 -3.95 -20.55
CA GLY A 28 -3.55 -4.98 -21.46
C GLY A 28 -4.02 -4.83 -22.91
N ALA A 29 -5.18 -4.19 -23.18
CA ALA A 29 -5.61 -3.93 -24.56
C ALA A 29 -4.78 -2.82 -25.25
N TRP A 30 -4.18 -1.91 -24.47
CA TRP A 30 -3.51 -0.73 -24.99
C TRP A 30 -1.98 -0.75 -24.83
N ALA A 31 -1.49 -1.57 -23.91
CA ALA A 31 -0.06 -1.66 -23.62
C ALA A 31 0.75 -2.16 -24.81
N ASP A 32 1.99 -1.69 -24.91
CA ASP A 32 3.06 -2.20 -25.69
C ASP A 32 4.38 -1.56 -25.19
N PRO A 33 5.38 -2.34 -24.78
CA PRO A 33 5.44 -3.80 -24.66
C PRO A 33 4.88 -4.35 -23.33
N PHE A 34 4.94 -5.68 -23.16
CA PHE A 34 4.52 -6.39 -21.95
C PHE A 34 5.72 -7.03 -21.23
N ILE A 35 5.86 -6.81 -19.94
CA ILE A 35 6.78 -7.59 -19.11
C ILE A 35 6.02 -8.81 -18.58
N VAL A 36 6.39 -9.99 -19.05
CA VAL A 36 5.71 -11.25 -18.75
C VAL A 36 6.54 -12.06 -17.76
N ALA A 37 6.01 -12.29 -16.57
CA ALA A 37 6.58 -13.21 -15.60
C ALA A 37 6.20 -14.67 -15.97
N LEU A 38 7.19 -15.56 -16.03
CA LEU A 38 7.01 -16.95 -16.44
C LEU A 38 8.02 -17.87 -15.76
N LYS A 39 7.93 -19.18 -16.02
CA LYS A 39 8.97 -20.13 -15.63
C LYS A 39 9.76 -20.56 -16.86
N ILE A 40 11.08 -20.45 -16.81
CA ILE A 40 12.02 -21.04 -17.76
C ILE A 40 12.86 -22.05 -16.96
N ASP A 41 12.89 -23.29 -17.40
CA ASP A 41 13.56 -24.41 -16.69
C ASP A 41 13.14 -24.51 -15.20
N GLY A 42 11.84 -24.29 -14.93
CA GLY A 42 11.28 -24.27 -13.57
C GLY A 42 11.63 -23.03 -12.74
N LYS A 43 12.50 -22.15 -13.23
CA LYS A 43 12.96 -20.93 -12.53
C LYS A 43 12.13 -19.72 -12.91
N PHE A 44 11.80 -18.89 -11.93
CA PHE A 44 11.02 -17.66 -12.15
C PHE A 44 11.84 -16.63 -12.91
N SER A 45 11.35 -16.24 -14.08
CA SER A 45 12.01 -15.34 -15.03
C SER A 45 11.03 -14.27 -15.53
N SER A 46 11.53 -13.21 -16.12
CA SER A 46 10.74 -12.15 -16.74
C SER A 46 11.26 -11.90 -18.16
N ILE A 47 10.34 -11.77 -19.12
CA ILE A 47 10.67 -11.54 -20.53
C ILE A 47 9.80 -10.43 -21.11
N VAL A 48 10.33 -9.63 -22.02
CA VAL A 48 9.59 -8.60 -22.75
C VAL A 48 8.92 -9.22 -23.97
N VAL A 49 7.61 -9.03 -24.12
CA VAL A 49 6.81 -9.47 -25.26
C VAL A 49 6.17 -8.25 -25.91
N GLU A 50 6.39 -8.06 -27.20
CA GLU A 50 5.80 -6.98 -27.98
C GLU A 50 4.41 -7.35 -28.49
N LYS A 51 3.53 -6.35 -28.60
CA LYS A 51 2.21 -6.53 -29.20
C LYS A 51 2.36 -6.96 -30.65
N GLY A 52 1.58 -7.98 -31.05
CA GLY A 52 1.65 -8.52 -32.39
C GLY A 52 2.68 -9.64 -32.60
N THR A 53 3.43 -10.02 -31.55
CA THR A 53 4.29 -11.21 -31.59
C THR A 53 3.46 -12.44 -31.97
N PRO A 54 3.85 -13.24 -32.97
CA PRO A 54 3.12 -14.45 -33.37
C PRO A 54 2.91 -15.39 -32.17
N GLY A 55 1.66 -15.82 -31.96
CA GLY A 55 1.27 -16.66 -30.82
C GLY A 55 0.98 -15.91 -29.54
N PHE A 56 0.99 -14.56 -29.56
CA PHE A 56 0.53 -13.71 -28.47
C PHE A 56 -0.82 -13.07 -28.81
N ASP A 57 -1.86 -13.40 -28.05
CA ASP A 57 -3.22 -12.92 -28.24
C ASP A 57 -3.72 -12.20 -27.00
N ILE A 58 -4.44 -11.09 -27.25
CA ILE A 58 -5.12 -10.30 -26.23
C ILE A 58 -6.61 -10.67 -26.27
N GLY A 59 -7.16 -11.08 -25.13
CA GLY A 59 -8.55 -11.48 -25.03
C GLY A 59 -9.52 -10.29 -24.92
N LYS A 60 -10.77 -10.61 -24.64
CA LYS A 60 -11.85 -9.61 -24.52
C LYS A 60 -11.76 -8.85 -23.19
N GLU A 61 -12.24 -7.60 -23.21
CA GLU A 61 -12.41 -6.79 -22.00
C GLU A 61 -13.32 -7.49 -20.98
N GLU A 62 -12.87 -7.48 -19.72
CA GLU A 62 -13.64 -7.98 -18.59
C GLU A 62 -14.77 -6.99 -18.23
N LYS A 63 -15.95 -7.52 -17.93
CA LYS A 63 -17.05 -6.75 -17.34
C LYS A 63 -16.82 -6.62 -15.84
N LYS A 64 -16.59 -5.40 -15.39
CA LYS A 64 -16.18 -5.13 -14.00
C LYS A 64 -17.28 -4.44 -13.21
N MET A 65 -17.18 -4.50 -11.89
CA MET A 65 -18.05 -3.78 -10.95
C MET A 65 -17.87 -2.26 -11.03
N GLY A 66 -16.64 -1.83 -11.33
CA GLY A 66 -16.22 -0.42 -11.44
C GLY A 66 -14.93 -0.32 -12.26
N MET A 67 -14.32 0.86 -12.30
CA MET A 67 -13.14 1.15 -13.11
C MET A 67 -13.35 0.82 -14.59
N GLU A 68 -14.52 1.13 -15.12
CA GLU A 68 -14.91 0.76 -16.49
C GLU A 68 -14.05 1.43 -17.55
N GLY A 69 -13.54 2.64 -17.29
CA GLY A 69 -12.62 3.35 -18.16
C GLY A 69 -11.21 2.77 -18.22
N SER A 70 -10.89 1.75 -17.40
CA SER A 70 -9.60 1.06 -17.40
C SER A 70 -9.71 -0.27 -18.12
N SER A 71 -8.88 -0.52 -19.13
CA SER A 71 -8.79 -1.82 -19.79
C SER A 71 -8.36 -2.90 -18.81
N THR A 72 -9.00 -4.06 -18.89
CA THR A 72 -8.61 -5.27 -18.14
C THR A 72 -8.93 -6.48 -18.99
N VAL A 73 -7.91 -7.22 -19.42
CA VAL A 73 -8.03 -8.33 -20.38
C VAL A 73 -7.21 -9.53 -19.94
N PRO A 74 -7.54 -10.76 -20.37
CA PRO A 74 -6.63 -11.88 -20.34
C PRO A 74 -5.63 -11.81 -21.50
N LEU A 75 -4.43 -12.36 -21.29
CA LEU A 75 -3.39 -12.54 -22.31
C LEU A 75 -3.15 -14.03 -22.51
N TYR A 76 -3.00 -14.45 -23.74
CA TYR A 76 -2.77 -15.84 -24.13
C TYR A 76 -1.47 -15.98 -24.91
N PHE A 77 -0.70 -17.01 -24.58
CA PHE A 77 0.54 -17.38 -25.24
C PHE A 77 0.40 -18.81 -25.75
N THR A 78 0.47 -18.99 -27.09
CA THR A 78 0.37 -20.29 -27.77
C THR A 78 1.54 -20.40 -28.73
N ASP A 79 2.55 -21.18 -28.37
CA ASP A 79 3.81 -21.30 -29.08
C ASP A 79 4.39 -19.93 -29.48
N CYS A 80 4.25 -18.96 -28.58
CA CYS A 80 4.65 -17.56 -28.80
C CYS A 80 6.18 -17.46 -28.82
N LYS A 81 6.76 -17.08 -29.97
CA LYS A 81 8.20 -17.00 -30.21
C LYS A 81 8.73 -15.63 -29.80
N VAL A 82 9.53 -15.56 -28.73
CA VAL A 82 10.13 -14.35 -28.24
C VAL A 82 11.65 -14.45 -28.30
N PRO A 83 12.37 -13.47 -28.87
CA PRO A 83 13.83 -13.48 -28.95
C PRO A 83 14.50 -13.63 -27.57
N VAL A 84 15.64 -14.34 -27.52
CA VAL A 84 16.34 -14.57 -26.23
C VAL A 84 16.87 -13.29 -25.58
N GLU A 85 17.17 -12.28 -26.38
CA GLU A 85 17.61 -10.95 -25.93
C GLU A 85 16.52 -10.16 -25.19
N ASN A 86 15.26 -10.56 -25.31
CA ASN A 86 14.14 -9.97 -24.58
C ASN A 86 14.04 -10.46 -23.12
N LEU A 87 14.87 -11.44 -22.72
CA LEU A 87 14.93 -11.89 -21.33
C LEU A 87 15.50 -10.76 -20.43
N LEU A 88 14.80 -10.44 -19.35
CA LEU A 88 15.26 -9.47 -18.38
C LEU A 88 16.20 -10.13 -17.36
N GLY A 89 17.49 -9.80 -17.43
CA GLY A 89 18.52 -10.45 -16.64
C GLY A 89 18.82 -11.87 -17.13
N LYS A 90 19.00 -12.82 -16.20
CA LYS A 90 19.25 -14.23 -16.50
C LYS A 90 18.04 -15.10 -16.13
N VAL A 91 18.02 -16.32 -16.64
CA VAL A 91 17.02 -17.32 -16.22
C VAL A 91 17.08 -17.53 -14.72
N GLY A 92 15.95 -17.27 -14.04
CA GLY A 92 15.82 -17.32 -12.59
C GLY A 92 15.95 -15.97 -11.88
N GLU A 93 16.30 -14.89 -12.57
CA GLU A 93 16.42 -13.54 -11.98
C GLU A 93 15.17 -12.66 -12.20
N GLY A 94 14.06 -13.22 -12.64
CA GLY A 94 12.84 -12.46 -12.93
C GLY A 94 12.13 -11.85 -11.73
N ALA A 95 12.52 -12.21 -10.51
CA ALA A 95 11.88 -11.71 -9.30
C ALA A 95 12.14 -10.20 -9.05
N GLY A 96 13.37 -9.75 -9.22
CA GLY A 96 13.75 -8.34 -9.00
C GLY A 96 12.91 -7.37 -9.82
N PRO A 97 12.90 -7.44 -11.17
CA PRO A 97 12.10 -6.55 -11.99
C PRO A 97 10.60 -6.60 -11.68
N ALA A 98 10.06 -7.80 -11.43
CA ALA A 98 8.64 -7.98 -11.16
C ALA A 98 8.22 -7.39 -9.80
N PHE A 99 9.00 -7.63 -8.74
CA PHE A 99 8.65 -7.18 -7.39
C PHE A 99 8.94 -5.71 -7.16
N CYS A 100 9.99 -5.15 -7.76
CA CYS A 100 10.27 -3.71 -7.72
C CYS A 100 9.08 -2.91 -8.28
N GLY A 101 8.54 -3.29 -9.44
CA GLY A 101 7.37 -2.66 -10.03
C GLY A 101 6.14 -2.73 -9.13
N LEU A 102 5.86 -3.91 -8.54
CA LEU A 102 4.75 -4.10 -7.61
C LEU A 102 4.92 -3.29 -6.32
N ASN A 103 6.14 -3.16 -5.81
CA ASN A 103 6.40 -2.41 -4.58
C ASN A 103 6.13 -0.90 -4.76
N ILE A 104 6.55 -0.34 -5.90
CA ILE A 104 6.23 1.04 -6.28
C ILE A 104 4.71 1.20 -6.52
N GLY A 105 4.08 0.21 -7.15
CA GLY A 105 2.63 0.18 -7.40
C GLY A 105 1.82 0.27 -6.11
N ARG A 106 2.23 -0.44 -5.05
CA ARG A 106 1.59 -0.38 -3.72
C ARG A 106 1.61 1.03 -3.13
N PHE A 107 2.77 1.69 -3.15
CA PHE A 107 2.88 3.08 -2.69
C PHE A 107 1.97 4.00 -3.50
N LYS A 108 2.04 3.92 -4.84
CA LYS A 108 1.21 4.75 -5.74
C LYS A 108 -0.28 4.57 -5.49
N LEU A 109 -0.73 3.35 -5.22
CA LEU A 109 -2.14 3.08 -4.93
C LEU A 109 -2.60 3.83 -3.68
N GLY A 110 -1.88 3.72 -2.57
CA GLY A 110 -2.22 4.44 -1.36
C GLY A 110 -2.17 5.97 -1.54
N ALA A 111 -1.14 6.48 -2.21
CA ALA A 111 -1.01 7.91 -2.48
C ALA A 111 -2.13 8.44 -3.42
N SER A 112 -2.54 7.67 -4.42
CA SER A 112 -3.63 8.05 -5.33
C SER A 112 -4.99 8.11 -4.64
N ALA A 113 -5.18 7.32 -3.59
CA ALA A 113 -6.42 7.33 -2.80
C ALA A 113 -6.71 8.72 -2.19
N ILE A 114 -5.68 9.48 -1.81
CA ILE A 114 -5.81 10.82 -1.20
C ILE A 114 -6.63 11.76 -2.09
N GLY A 115 -6.35 11.78 -3.39
CA GLY A 115 -7.08 12.63 -4.34
C GLY A 115 -8.58 12.29 -4.38
N GLY A 116 -8.92 11.00 -4.42
CA GLY A 116 -10.30 10.52 -4.36
C GLY A 116 -10.99 10.85 -3.03
N MET A 117 -10.27 10.71 -1.91
CA MET A 117 -10.75 11.05 -0.58
C MET A 117 -11.08 12.55 -0.45
N ILE A 118 -10.19 13.42 -0.93
CA ILE A 118 -10.41 14.87 -0.91
C ILE A 118 -11.65 15.24 -1.75
N LEU A 119 -11.76 14.71 -2.96
CA LEU A 119 -12.90 14.98 -3.84
C LEU A 119 -14.21 14.46 -3.26
N GLY A 120 -14.22 13.24 -2.72
CA GLY A 120 -15.39 12.67 -2.05
C GLY A 120 -15.86 13.51 -0.87
N MET A 121 -14.92 13.96 -0.02
CA MET A 121 -15.22 14.81 1.12
C MET A 121 -15.73 16.20 0.70
N GLN A 122 -15.15 16.83 -0.32
CA GLN A 122 -15.64 18.12 -0.86
C GLN A 122 -17.10 18.00 -1.31
N ASN A 123 -17.42 16.99 -2.11
CA ASN A 123 -18.79 16.73 -2.57
C ASN A 123 -19.75 16.50 -1.39
N ALA A 124 -19.32 15.71 -0.38
CA ALA A 124 -20.14 15.42 0.78
C ALA A 124 -20.39 16.67 1.65
N VAL A 125 -19.40 17.54 1.83
CA VAL A 125 -19.53 18.81 2.57
C VAL A 125 -20.50 19.75 1.84
N GLU A 126 -20.37 19.92 0.54
CA GLU A 126 -21.26 20.79 -0.28
C GLU A 126 -22.69 20.28 -0.23
N TYR A 127 -22.88 18.98 -0.41
CA TYR A 127 -24.20 18.36 -0.30
C TYR A 127 -24.79 18.51 1.09
N ALA A 128 -24.03 18.26 2.15
CA ALA A 128 -24.49 18.37 3.52
C ALA A 128 -24.93 19.80 3.90
N LYS A 129 -24.25 20.82 3.36
CA LYS A 129 -24.62 22.23 3.56
C LYS A 129 -25.91 22.62 2.80
N SER A 130 -26.09 22.09 1.61
CA SER A 130 -27.24 22.44 0.76
C SER A 130 -28.50 21.66 1.10
N ARG A 131 -28.38 20.40 1.50
CA ARG A 131 -29.50 19.53 1.82
C ARG A 131 -30.13 19.90 3.16
N LYS A 132 -31.43 20.12 3.19
CA LYS A 132 -32.22 20.38 4.40
C LYS A 132 -33.11 19.19 4.75
N ALA A 133 -33.16 18.85 6.04
CA ALA A 133 -34.07 17.87 6.60
C ALA A 133 -34.40 18.29 8.04
N PHE A 134 -35.60 17.99 8.51
CA PHE A 134 -36.07 18.33 9.88
C PHE A 134 -35.89 19.82 10.25
N GLY A 135 -36.07 20.70 9.26
CA GLY A 135 -36.02 22.16 9.48
C GLY A 135 -34.64 22.81 9.45
N GLN A 136 -33.56 22.06 9.25
CA GLN A 136 -32.19 22.58 9.22
C GLN A 136 -31.33 21.91 8.14
N SER A 137 -30.11 22.44 7.93
CA SER A 137 -29.11 21.79 7.08
C SER A 137 -28.68 20.46 7.70
N ILE A 138 -28.47 19.41 6.88
CA ILE A 138 -27.99 18.14 7.44
C ILE A 138 -26.55 18.26 8.00
N SER A 139 -25.77 19.23 7.57
CA SER A 139 -24.45 19.53 8.16
C SER A 139 -24.50 19.92 9.62
N ASP A 140 -25.67 20.30 10.17
CA ASP A 140 -25.79 20.70 11.57
C ASP A 140 -25.97 19.51 12.53
N PHE A 141 -26.30 18.34 11.99
CA PHE A 141 -26.45 17.12 12.79
C PHE A 141 -25.10 16.53 13.24
N GLY A 142 -25.01 16.12 14.51
CA GLY A 142 -23.81 15.55 15.12
C GLY A 142 -23.26 14.33 14.35
N SER A 143 -24.12 13.41 13.93
CA SER A 143 -23.73 12.21 13.17
C SER A 143 -23.12 12.52 11.79
N ILE A 144 -23.53 13.63 11.15
CA ILE A 144 -22.93 14.08 9.89
C ILE A 144 -21.57 14.72 10.15
N LYS A 145 -21.50 15.58 11.18
CA LYS A 145 -20.22 16.20 11.62
C LYS A 145 -19.18 15.14 11.96
N GLU A 146 -19.57 14.08 12.68
CA GLU A 146 -18.70 12.95 13.03
C GLU A 146 -18.11 12.26 11.78
N LYS A 147 -18.96 11.94 10.79
CA LYS A 147 -18.51 11.33 9.53
C LYS A 147 -17.53 12.24 8.78
N LEU A 148 -17.81 13.53 8.69
CA LEU A 148 -16.92 14.49 8.04
C LEU A 148 -15.61 14.66 8.80
N ALA A 149 -15.64 14.71 10.12
CA ALA A 149 -14.44 14.79 10.94
C ALA A 149 -13.57 13.54 10.82
N SER A 150 -14.17 12.34 10.92
CA SER A 150 -13.47 11.07 10.68
C SER A 150 -12.84 11.02 9.30
N SER A 151 -13.55 11.46 8.26
CA SER A 151 -13.05 11.53 6.89
C SER A 151 -11.84 12.47 6.77
N ALA A 152 -11.86 13.61 7.44
CA ALA A 152 -10.73 14.54 7.46
C ALA A 152 -9.49 13.94 8.16
N ILE A 153 -9.69 13.26 9.30
CA ILE A 153 -8.64 12.55 10.03
C ILE A 153 -7.99 11.49 9.13
N LEU A 154 -8.79 10.60 8.53
CA LEU A 154 -8.29 9.53 7.64
C LEU A 154 -7.48 10.10 6.47
N THR A 155 -7.93 11.21 5.89
CA THR A 155 -7.21 11.84 4.78
C THR A 155 -5.88 12.42 5.23
N TYR A 156 -5.85 13.14 6.35
CA TYR A 156 -4.64 13.78 6.87
C TYR A 156 -3.59 12.75 7.33
N THR A 157 -4.02 11.69 8.00
CA THR A 157 -3.13 10.63 8.50
C THR A 157 -2.53 9.83 7.34
N LEU A 158 -3.31 9.52 6.29
CA LEU A 158 -2.79 8.88 5.08
C LEU A 158 -1.78 9.77 4.36
N ASP A 159 -2.10 11.05 4.18
CA ASP A 159 -1.21 12.02 3.54
C ASP A 159 0.11 12.14 4.31
N SER A 160 0.05 12.22 5.65
CA SER A 160 1.23 12.25 6.52
C SER A 160 2.09 10.99 6.36
N THR A 161 1.46 9.82 6.32
CA THR A 161 2.15 8.54 6.13
C THR A 161 2.82 8.45 4.75
N CYS A 162 2.13 8.88 3.70
CA CYS A 162 2.71 8.89 2.35
C CYS A 162 3.96 9.78 2.28
N TYR A 163 3.91 11.00 2.83
CA TYR A 163 5.08 11.88 2.84
C TYR A 163 6.22 11.34 3.71
N SER A 164 5.93 10.71 4.84
CA SER A 164 6.94 10.04 5.67
C SER A 164 7.68 8.95 4.88
N VAL A 165 6.93 8.07 4.21
CA VAL A 165 7.51 6.94 3.45
C VAL A 165 8.30 7.43 2.25
N ILE A 166 7.73 8.32 1.42
CA ILE A 166 8.43 8.79 0.21
C ILE A 166 9.64 9.65 0.54
N GLY A 167 9.60 10.41 1.64
CA GLY A 167 10.73 11.20 2.14
C GLY A 167 11.93 10.30 2.43
N LYS A 168 11.75 9.27 3.25
CA LYS A 168 12.79 8.30 3.60
C LYS A 168 13.34 7.57 2.37
N GLN A 169 12.47 7.14 1.46
CA GLN A 169 12.92 6.49 0.22
C GLN A 169 13.72 7.45 -0.66
N THR A 170 13.30 8.71 -0.76
CA THR A 170 14.00 9.73 -1.57
C THR A 170 15.38 10.03 -0.99
N GLU A 171 15.50 10.16 0.32
CA GLU A 171 16.77 10.34 1.00
C GLU A 171 17.72 9.17 0.69
N ALA A 172 17.28 7.94 0.90
CA ALA A 172 18.10 6.75 0.63
C ALA A 172 18.51 6.61 -0.86
N ILE A 173 17.62 6.99 -1.80
CA ILE A 173 17.96 6.99 -3.23
C ILE A 173 18.95 8.10 -3.58
N ASN A 174 18.86 9.26 -2.95
CA ASN A 174 19.77 10.38 -3.20
C ASN A 174 21.21 10.13 -2.70
N GLU A 175 21.40 9.17 -1.80
CA GLU A 175 22.74 8.72 -1.36
C GLU A 175 23.45 7.86 -2.42
N LEU A 176 22.73 7.37 -3.43
CA LEU A 176 23.30 6.54 -4.49
C LEU A 176 24.10 7.39 -5.49
N ASP A 177 25.26 6.88 -5.92
CA ASP A 177 26.03 7.50 -7.01
C ASP A 177 25.29 7.32 -8.35
N LYS A 178 24.85 8.43 -8.93
CA LYS A 178 24.15 8.46 -10.23
C LYS A 178 25.03 8.05 -11.41
N ASN A 179 26.35 8.07 -11.25
CA ASN A 179 27.30 7.65 -12.28
C ASN A 179 27.64 6.16 -12.20
N ASP A 180 27.16 5.46 -11.18
CA ASP A 180 27.37 4.01 -11.06
C ASP A 180 26.63 3.29 -12.21
N PRO A 181 27.31 2.42 -12.99
CA PRO A 181 26.67 1.63 -14.04
C PRO A 181 25.48 0.78 -13.55
N GLN A 182 25.45 0.46 -12.25
CA GLN A 182 24.38 -0.29 -11.62
C GLN A 182 23.37 0.62 -10.87
N TYR A 183 23.37 1.92 -11.11
CA TYR A 183 22.50 2.87 -10.41
C TYR A 183 21.03 2.42 -10.34
N TYR A 184 20.44 2.04 -11.47
CA TYR A 184 19.03 1.63 -11.52
C TYR A 184 18.76 0.31 -10.77
N VAL A 185 19.73 -0.61 -10.76
CA VAL A 185 19.64 -1.85 -9.97
C VAL A 185 19.67 -1.53 -8.48
N LYS A 186 20.61 -0.67 -8.07
CA LYS A 186 20.73 -0.21 -6.68
C LYS A 186 19.50 0.56 -6.23
N GLN A 187 18.95 1.43 -7.08
CA GLN A 187 17.69 2.13 -6.82
C GLN A 187 16.53 1.16 -6.60
N GLY A 188 16.43 0.12 -7.43
CA GLY A 188 15.43 -0.94 -7.25
C GLY A 188 15.59 -1.66 -5.92
N ASN A 189 16.80 -2.07 -5.56
CA ASN A 189 17.10 -2.73 -4.30
C ASN A 189 16.80 -1.83 -3.09
N THR A 190 17.15 -0.53 -3.17
CA THR A 190 16.80 0.46 -2.13
C THR A 190 15.28 0.54 -1.96
N THR A 191 14.52 0.58 -3.05
CA THR A 191 13.05 0.59 -2.97
C THR A 191 12.49 -0.69 -2.34
N GLU A 192 13.10 -1.85 -2.57
CA GLU A 192 12.70 -3.13 -1.96
C GLU A 192 12.86 -3.14 -0.44
N GLN A 193 13.82 -2.42 0.11
CA GLN A 193 14.00 -2.31 1.57
C GLN A 193 12.78 -1.69 2.28
N TYR A 194 11.99 -0.90 1.55
CA TYR A 194 10.76 -0.25 2.04
C TYR A 194 9.48 -1.06 1.75
N ILE A 195 9.59 -2.38 1.59
CA ILE A 195 8.43 -3.25 1.27
C ILE A 195 7.36 -3.21 2.37
N ALA A 196 7.76 -3.10 3.63
CA ALA A 196 6.85 -2.99 4.76
C ALA A 196 6.09 -1.67 4.72
N GLU A 197 6.80 -0.55 4.58
CA GLU A 197 6.23 0.79 4.55
C GLU A 197 5.31 1.00 3.34
N ASN A 198 5.70 0.53 2.16
CA ASN A 198 4.87 0.58 0.96
C ASN A 198 3.60 -0.28 1.10
N SER A 199 3.70 -1.41 1.80
CA SER A 199 2.55 -2.24 2.14
C SER A 199 1.63 -1.56 3.15
N ILE A 200 2.17 -0.86 4.16
CA ILE A 200 1.42 -0.01 5.11
C ILE A 200 0.61 1.05 4.35
N VAL A 201 1.26 1.82 3.47
CA VAL A 201 0.59 2.85 2.68
C VAL A 201 -0.54 2.27 1.83
N LYS A 202 -0.32 1.10 1.21
CA LYS A 202 -1.33 0.43 0.38
C LYS A 202 -2.54 -0.03 1.20
N VAL A 203 -2.30 -0.72 2.31
CA VAL A 203 -3.37 -1.27 3.16
C VAL A 203 -4.16 -0.13 3.78
N TYR A 204 -3.46 0.76 4.49
CA TYR A 204 -4.09 1.88 5.17
C TYR A 204 -4.83 2.81 4.20
N GLY A 205 -4.22 3.15 3.06
CA GLY A 205 -4.83 4.02 2.06
C GLY A 205 -6.09 3.44 1.44
N SER A 206 -6.09 2.15 1.06
CA SER A 206 -7.26 1.51 0.47
C SER A 206 -8.43 1.32 1.46
N GLU A 207 -8.13 1.06 2.73
CA GLU A 207 -9.15 0.89 3.78
C GLU A 207 -9.71 2.24 4.26
N SER A 208 -8.85 3.24 4.43
CA SER A 208 -9.27 4.60 4.75
C SER A 208 -10.14 5.22 3.65
N ALA A 209 -9.80 4.99 2.38
CA ALA A 209 -10.60 5.44 1.26
C ALA A 209 -11.97 4.75 1.22
N GLU A 210 -12.04 3.44 1.52
CA GLU A 210 -13.31 2.72 1.61
C GLU A 210 -14.21 3.30 2.69
N GLN A 211 -13.67 3.50 3.89
CA GLN A 211 -14.42 4.06 5.02
C GLN A 211 -14.90 5.49 4.72
N LEU A 212 -14.05 6.32 4.14
CA LEU A 212 -14.41 7.70 3.77
C LEU A 212 -15.49 7.73 2.69
N ILE A 213 -15.36 6.91 1.65
CA ILE A 213 -16.36 6.84 0.57
C ILE A 213 -17.70 6.34 1.10
N ASP A 214 -17.69 5.36 2.01
CA ASP A 214 -18.90 4.89 2.69
C ASP A 214 -19.56 6.01 3.51
N HIS A 215 -18.78 6.78 4.27
CA HIS A 215 -19.29 7.97 4.98
C HIS A 215 -19.89 9.00 4.01
N CYS A 216 -19.21 9.32 2.92
CA CYS A 216 -19.71 10.25 1.92
C CYS A 216 -20.99 9.74 1.26
N PHE A 217 -21.02 8.48 0.86
CA PHE A 217 -22.19 7.80 0.31
C PHE A 217 -23.39 7.89 1.26
N GLN A 218 -23.17 7.58 2.54
CA GLN A 218 -24.21 7.66 3.57
C GLN A 218 -24.72 9.09 3.77
N ILE A 219 -23.89 10.12 3.68
CA ILE A 219 -24.29 11.53 3.75
C ILE A 219 -25.22 11.90 2.59
N PHE A 220 -24.99 11.38 1.40
CA PHE A 220 -25.89 11.58 0.25
C PHE A 220 -27.23 10.86 0.40
N GLY A 221 -27.33 9.82 1.28
CA GLY A 221 -28.54 9.02 1.45
C GLY A 221 -29.00 8.39 0.14
N GLY A 222 -30.31 8.43 -0.17
CA GLY A 222 -30.83 7.86 -1.42
C GLY A 222 -30.21 8.43 -2.69
N TYR A 223 -29.78 9.67 -2.68
CA TYR A 223 -29.05 10.27 -3.81
C TYR A 223 -27.65 9.69 -4.02
N GLY A 224 -27.03 9.12 -2.99
CA GLY A 224 -25.77 8.39 -3.13
C GLY A 224 -25.92 7.06 -3.89
N PHE A 225 -27.13 6.49 -3.92
CA PHE A 225 -27.44 5.18 -4.51
C PHE A 225 -27.78 5.22 -6.00
N ILE A 226 -28.10 6.39 -6.54
CA ILE A 226 -28.46 6.58 -7.96
C ILE A 226 -27.26 7.06 -8.79
N GLU A 227 -27.22 6.63 -10.06
CA GLU A 227 -26.06 6.82 -10.94
C GLU A 227 -25.83 8.28 -11.36
N GLU A 228 -26.83 9.17 -11.24
CA GLU A 228 -26.71 10.59 -11.56
C GLU A 228 -25.82 11.35 -10.57
N TYR A 229 -25.47 10.75 -9.43
CA TYR A 229 -24.57 11.29 -8.42
C TYR A 229 -23.28 10.49 -8.34
N PRO A 230 -22.15 11.13 -7.99
CA PRO A 230 -20.83 10.49 -8.12
C PRO A 230 -20.56 9.37 -7.11
N MET A 231 -21.37 9.25 -6.06
CA MET A 231 -21.04 8.34 -4.94
C MET A 231 -21.21 6.87 -5.31
N ALA A 232 -22.22 6.51 -6.11
CA ALA A 232 -22.43 5.14 -6.56
C ALA A 232 -21.21 4.63 -7.36
N GLN A 233 -20.75 5.41 -8.31
CA GLN A 233 -19.55 5.09 -9.09
C GLN A 233 -18.29 5.05 -8.21
N ALA A 234 -18.07 6.06 -7.36
CA ALA A 234 -16.92 6.10 -6.47
C ALA A 234 -16.83 4.88 -5.55
N TYR A 235 -17.97 4.42 -5.03
CA TYR A 235 -18.05 3.23 -4.18
C TYR A 235 -17.64 1.96 -4.94
N ARG A 236 -18.14 1.76 -6.16
CA ARG A 236 -17.78 0.63 -7.01
C ARG A 236 -16.31 0.68 -7.42
N ASP A 237 -15.83 1.84 -7.86
CA ASP A 237 -14.46 2.02 -8.33
C ASP A 237 -13.43 1.79 -7.23
N ASN A 238 -13.73 2.23 -6.01
CA ASN A 238 -12.79 2.06 -4.89
C ASN A 238 -12.62 0.62 -4.45
N ARG A 239 -13.63 -0.25 -4.65
CA ARG A 239 -13.63 -1.61 -4.09
C ARG A 239 -12.43 -2.45 -4.53
N ILE A 240 -11.91 -2.23 -5.74
CA ILE A 240 -10.77 -2.97 -6.27
C ILE A 240 -9.45 -2.65 -5.53
N ASN A 241 -9.35 -1.50 -4.86
CA ASN A 241 -8.13 -1.05 -4.20
C ASN A 241 -7.65 -1.98 -3.09
N LYS A 242 -8.55 -2.76 -2.48
CA LYS A 242 -8.20 -3.77 -1.49
C LYS A 242 -7.74 -5.10 -2.10
N ILE A 243 -7.85 -5.26 -3.43
CA ILE A 243 -7.62 -6.53 -4.15
C ILE A 243 -6.36 -6.48 -5.01
N TRP A 244 -6.24 -5.47 -5.88
CA TRP A 244 -5.09 -5.36 -6.79
C TRP A 244 -3.80 -4.91 -6.07
N GLU A 245 -2.66 -4.99 -6.74
CA GLU A 245 -1.31 -4.77 -6.16
C GLU A 245 -1.01 -5.71 -4.97
N GLY A 246 -1.63 -6.90 -4.99
CA GLY A 246 -1.72 -7.82 -3.87
C GLY A 246 -2.86 -7.46 -2.92
N THR A 247 -3.65 -8.45 -2.51
CA THR A 247 -4.74 -8.19 -1.56
C THR A 247 -4.22 -7.59 -0.25
N ASN A 248 -5.10 -6.97 0.53
CA ASN A 248 -4.68 -6.36 1.80
C ASN A 248 -4.12 -7.41 2.77
N GLU A 249 -4.65 -8.63 2.76
CA GLU A 249 -4.14 -9.77 3.53
C GLU A 249 -2.71 -10.12 3.12
N ILE A 250 -2.43 -10.20 1.80
CA ILE A 250 -1.08 -10.44 1.28
C ILE A 250 -0.12 -9.32 1.70
N ASN A 251 -0.55 -8.07 1.64
CA ASN A 251 0.28 -6.93 2.06
C ASN A 251 0.54 -6.94 3.57
N ARG A 252 -0.43 -7.32 4.41
CA ARG A 252 -0.22 -7.55 5.85
C ARG A 252 0.80 -8.66 6.10
N MET A 253 0.69 -9.77 5.37
CA MET A 253 1.67 -10.85 5.45
C MET A 253 3.08 -10.41 5.04
N LEU A 254 3.21 -9.59 4.00
CA LEU A 254 4.50 -9.03 3.56
C LEU A 254 5.08 -8.10 4.62
N CYS A 255 4.28 -7.18 5.14
CA CYS A 255 4.66 -6.24 6.19
C CYS A 255 5.13 -6.98 7.45
N GLY A 256 4.31 -7.90 7.96
CA GLY A 256 4.63 -8.67 9.16
C GLY A 256 5.88 -9.55 8.99
N ARG A 257 6.00 -10.26 7.86
CA ARG A 257 7.19 -11.10 7.58
C ARG A 257 8.46 -10.28 7.41
N ALA A 258 8.39 -9.14 6.74
CA ALA A 258 9.55 -8.25 6.59
C ALA A 258 10.06 -7.78 7.97
N MET A 259 9.15 -7.41 8.87
CA MET A 259 9.52 -7.00 10.23
C MET A 259 10.06 -8.15 11.07
N ILE A 260 9.49 -9.35 10.98
CA ILE A 260 10.03 -10.56 11.61
C ILE A 260 11.47 -10.82 11.13
N THR A 261 11.69 -10.73 9.82
CA THR A 261 13.04 -10.94 9.24
C THR A 261 14.04 -9.90 9.75
N LYS A 262 13.67 -8.62 9.75
CA LYS A 262 14.51 -7.52 10.26
C LYS A 262 14.81 -7.67 11.77
N ALA A 263 13.85 -8.13 12.56
CA ALA A 263 14.03 -8.40 13.98
C ALA A 263 15.02 -9.55 14.23
N LEU A 264 14.88 -10.64 13.47
CA LEU A 264 15.74 -11.81 13.61
C LEU A 264 17.15 -11.60 13.08
N SER A 265 17.32 -10.76 12.04
CA SER A 265 18.65 -10.39 11.50
C SER A 265 19.41 -9.37 12.34
N GLY A 266 18.75 -8.75 13.33
CA GLY A 266 19.33 -7.67 14.13
C GLY A 266 19.34 -6.29 13.42
N GLU A 267 18.72 -6.17 12.25
CA GLU A 267 18.68 -4.92 11.47
C GLU A 267 17.99 -3.77 12.22
N ILE A 268 17.00 -4.08 13.07
CA ILE A 268 16.19 -3.07 13.79
C ILE A 268 16.45 -3.00 15.30
N GLY A 269 17.52 -3.59 15.80
CA GLY A 269 17.84 -3.54 17.24
C GLY A 269 16.71 -4.08 18.14
N PHE A 270 16.04 -5.15 17.71
CA PHE A 270 14.85 -5.67 18.37
C PHE A 270 15.09 -6.12 19.82
N ARG A 271 16.25 -6.73 20.10
CA ARG A 271 16.60 -7.22 21.46
C ARG A 271 16.83 -6.07 22.42
N GLU A 272 17.57 -5.08 22.00
CA GLU A 272 17.83 -3.85 22.76
C GLU A 272 16.53 -3.11 23.08
N TYR A 273 15.59 -3.12 22.11
CA TYR A 273 14.27 -2.53 22.34
C TYR A 273 13.44 -3.33 23.35
N LEU A 274 13.49 -4.67 23.34
CA LEU A 274 12.82 -5.49 24.34
C LEU A 274 13.35 -5.25 25.76
N GLU A 275 14.67 -5.09 25.93
CA GLU A 275 15.27 -4.72 27.23
C GLU A 275 14.74 -3.38 27.74
N LYS A 276 14.58 -2.37 26.85
CA LYS A 276 13.95 -1.09 27.17
C LYS A 276 12.49 -1.29 27.61
N VAL A 277 11.73 -2.12 26.88
CA VAL A 277 10.32 -2.41 27.20
C VAL A 277 10.16 -3.09 28.57
N ASP A 278 11.05 -4.02 28.93
CA ASP A 278 11.07 -4.66 30.25
C ASP A 278 11.27 -3.61 31.36
N GLY A 279 12.06 -2.59 31.11
CA GLY A 279 12.28 -1.48 32.02
C GLY A 279 11.01 -0.65 32.29
N TYR A 280 10.07 -0.57 31.35
CA TYR A 280 8.84 0.21 31.51
C TYR A 280 7.95 -0.24 32.68
N CYS A 281 8.02 -1.50 33.06
CA CYS A 281 7.30 -2.00 34.25
C CYS A 281 7.78 -1.38 35.56
N ASN A 282 9.05 -0.98 35.62
CA ASN A 282 9.69 -0.46 36.84
C ASN A 282 9.86 1.07 36.82
N GLU A 283 10.16 1.64 35.67
CA GLU A 283 10.58 3.03 35.48
C GLU A 283 9.48 3.91 34.89
N GLY A 284 8.39 3.29 34.38
CA GLY A 284 7.36 3.95 33.62
C GLY A 284 7.71 4.05 32.13
N LEU A 285 6.69 4.30 31.32
CA LEU A 285 6.83 4.40 29.88
C LEU A 285 7.51 5.74 29.53
N ASP A 286 8.57 5.67 28.72
CA ASP A 286 9.29 6.84 28.22
C ASP A 286 9.33 6.83 26.68
N SER A 287 8.63 7.80 26.07
CA SER A 287 8.65 8.01 24.62
C SER A 287 9.92 8.70 24.12
N GLY A 288 10.73 9.26 25.02
CA GLY A 288 11.87 10.12 24.68
C GLY A 288 11.47 11.50 24.14
N TYR A 289 10.18 11.83 24.16
CA TYR A 289 9.68 13.13 23.70
C TYR A 289 9.18 13.98 24.87
N GLU A 290 9.72 15.19 24.96
CA GLU A 290 9.27 16.21 25.91
C GLU A 290 8.65 17.38 25.15
N GLY A 291 7.36 17.65 25.35
CA GLY A 291 6.65 18.74 24.68
C GLY A 291 5.14 18.61 24.78
N ASP A 292 4.43 19.43 23.99
CA ASP A 292 2.96 19.56 24.05
C ASP A 292 2.20 18.27 23.65
N TYR A 293 2.89 17.31 23.01
CA TYR A 293 2.30 16.04 22.54
C TYR A 293 2.91 14.84 23.26
N LYS A 294 3.34 15.00 24.50
CA LYS A 294 3.96 13.91 25.29
C LYS A 294 3.03 12.72 25.44
N ASN A 295 1.76 12.94 25.75
CA ASN A 295 0.79 11.87 25.92
C ASN A 295 0.58 11.08 24.63
N GLU A 296 0.50 11.74 23.47
CA GLU A 296 0.36 11.11 22.16
C GLU A 296 1.62 10.30 21.81
N ALA A 297 2.80 10.84 22.08
CA ALA A 297 4.07 10.12 21.89
C ALA A 297 4.18 8.89 22.80
N GLU A 298 3.73 8.99 24.06
CA GLU A 298 3.67 7.85 24.99
C GLU A 298 2.67 6.78 24.51
N CYS A 299 1.51 7.16 23.98
CA CYS A 299 0.57 6.19 23.37
C CYS A 299 1.19 5.43 22.19
N ILE A 300 1.93 6.14 21.34
CA ILE A 300 2.63 5.53 20.19
C ILE A 300 3.72 4.59 20.70
N GLU A 301 4.52 5.00 21.68
CA GLU A 301 5.55 4.14 22.28
C GLU A 301 4.94 2.90 22.95
N ALA A 302 3.81 3.05 23.66
CA ALA A 302 3.07 1.92 24.21
C ALA A 302 2.64 0.93 23.14
N SER A 303 2.16 1.42 21.99
CA SER A 303 1.77 0.53 20.88
C SER A 303 2.96 -0.21 20.26
N LYS A 304 4.13 0.45 20.16
CA LYS A 304 5.39 -0.20 19.73
C LYS A 304 5.85 -1.26 20.73
N ALA A 305 5.74 -0.98 22.03
CA ALA A 305 6.05 -1.93 23.10
C ALA A 305 5.13 -3.15 23.05
N VAL A 306 3.83 -2.97 22.89
CA VAL A 306 2.86 -4.08 22.71
C VAL A 306 3.23 -4.91 21.48
N TYR A 307 3.58 -4.28 20.36
CA TYR A 307 4.06 -4.99 19.18
C TYR A 307 5.27 -5.87 19.49
N ALA A 308 6.27 -5.31 20.17
CA ALA A 308 7.52 -6.02 20.50
C ALA A 308 7.26 -7.22 21.42
N ILE A 309 6.45 -7.06 22.46
CA ILE A 309 6.05 -8.15 23.37
C ILE A 309 5.31 -9.23 22.59
N CYS A 310 4.29 -8.87 21.81
CA CYS A 310 3.52 -9.83 21.03
C CYS A 310 4.39 -10.58 20.01
N LEU A 311 5.33 -9.90 19.35
CA LEU A 311 6.27 -10.53 18.44
C LEU A 311 7.19 -11.51 19.16
N ASN A 312 7.77 -11.11 20.30
CA ASN A 312 8.67 -11.95 21.11
C ASN A 312 7.96 -13.23 21.58
N GLU A 313 6.77 -13.10 22.14
CA GLU A 313 5.94 -14.23 22.57
C GLU A 313 5.58 -15.16 21.40
N SER A 314 5.25 -14.57 20.25
CA SER A 314 4.92 -15.34 19.04
C SER A 314 6.14 -16.11 18.52
N LEU A 315 7.32 -15.49 18.53
CA LEU A 315 8.59 -16.13 18.14
C LEU A 315 8.96 -17.23 19.13
N SER A 316 8.79 -17.00 20.43
CA SER A 316 9.07 -17.98 21.48
C SER A 316 8.18 -19.22 21.36
N LYS A 317 6.91 -19.02 20.98
CA LYS A 317 5.92 -20.11 20.86
C LYS A 317 6.03 -20.89 19.55
N HIS A 318 6.25 -20.22 18.43
CA HIS A 318 6.17 -20.81 17.09
C HIS A 318 7.53 -21.00 16.42
N GLY A 319 8.59 -20.34 16.89
CA GLY A 319 9.92 -20.45 16.32
C GLY A 319 9.94 -20.13 14.82
N GLN A 320 10.51 -21.03 14.04
CA GLN A 320 10.59 -20.88 12.58
C GLN A 320 9.23 -21.02 11.87
N ASP A 321 8.24 -21.65 12.51
CA ASP A 321 6.91 -21.86 11.91
C ASP A 321 6.03 -20.60 12.00
N ILE A 322 6.48 -19.55 12.69
CA ILE A 322 5.77 -18.25 12.75
C ILE A 322 5.37 -17.75 11.36
N GLY A 323 6.18 -18.02 10.34
CA GLY A 323 5.92 -17.64 8.97
C GLY A 323 4.64 -18.25 8.36
N THR A 324 4.07 -19.29 8.96
CA THR A 324 2.82 -19.94 8.54
C THR A 324 1.59 -19.51 9.35
N GLU A 325 1.81 -18.86 10.51
CA GLU A 325 0.76 -18.40 11.42
C GLU A 325 0.11 -17.09 10.94
N GLN A 326 -0.72 -17.21 9.88
CA GLN A 326 -1.27 -16.07 9.16
C GLN A 326 -2.03 -15.09 10.06
N VAL A 327 -2.89 -15.58 10.96
CA VAL A 327 -3.70 -14.73 11.85
C VAL A 327 -2.82 -13.93 12.82
N ILE A 328 -1.75 -14.56 13.34
CA ILE A 328 -0.80 -13.89 14.23
C ILE A 328 -0.07 -12.79 13.46
N ILE A 329 0.47 -13.12 12.28
CA ILE A 329 1.19 -12.14 11.43
C ILE A 329 0.26 -10.99 11.03
N GLU A 330 -1.00 -11.27 10.70
CA GLU A 330 -1.98 -10.23 10.34
C GLU A 330 -2.24 -9.27 11.52
N ASN A 331 -2.41 -9.80 12.74
CA ASN A 331 -2.62 -8.97 13.92
C ASN A 331 -1.37 -8.15 14.27
N LEU A 332 -0.18 -8.74 14.20
CA LEU A 332 1.08 -8.00 14.34
C LEU A 332 1.20 -6.90 13.30
N ALA A 333 0.86 -7.19 12.04
CA ALA A 333 0.88 -6.20 10.97
C ALA A 333 -0.14 -5.07 11.23
N ASN A 334 -1.31 -5.35 11.81
CA ASN A 334 -2.28 -4.31 12.17
C ASN A 334 -1.72 -3.37 13.23
N ILE A 335 -1.11 -3.88 14.31
CA ILE A 335 -0.48 -3.04 15.33
C ILE A 335 0.59 -2.16 14.67
N LEU A 336 1.43 -2.74 13.83
CA LEU A 336 2.51 -2.03 13.13
C LEU A 336 1.96 -0.94 12.21
N ILE A 337 0.92 -1.22 11.41
CA ILE A 337 0.29 -0.27 10.49
C ILE A 337 -0.20 0.95 11.26
N TYR A 338 -1.02 0.75 12.30
CA TYR A 338 -1.60 1.86 13.05
C TYR A 338 -0.55 2.63 13.85
N SER A 339 0.44 1.95 14.45
CA SER A 339 1.56 2.63 15.13
C SER A 339 2.37 3.49 14.17
N TYR A 340 2.67 2.99 12.95
CA TYR A 340 3.42 3.74 11.95
C TYR A 340 2.66 4.96 11.43
N VAL A 341 1.35 4.82 11.22
CA VAL A 341 0.48 5.93 10.79
C VAL A 341 0.39 7.00 11.88
N ALA A 342 0.21 6.61 13.14
CA ALA A 342 0.19 7.52 14.28
C ALA A 342 1.51 8.29 14.41
N ASP A 343 2.64 7.58 14.35
CA ASP A 343 3.99 8.16 14.43
C ASP A 343 4.26 9.17 13.28
N SER A 344 3.89 8.80 12.05
CA SER A 344 4.02 9.68 10.88
C SER A 344 3.16 10.94 11.00
N THR A 345 1.96 10.79 11.58
CA THR A 345 1.02 11.90 11.79
C THR A 345 1.55 12.86 12.86
N LEU A 346 1.97 12.33 14.00
CA LEU A 346 2.53 13.11 15.09
C LEU A 346 3.81 13.83 14.65
N SER A 347 4.71 13.13 13.99
CA SER A 347 5.96 13.71 13.48
C SER A 347 5.70 14.89 12.56
N ARG A 348 4.71 14.79 11.65
CA ARG A 348 4.31 15.88 10.76
C ARG A 348 3.76 17.09 11.52
N VAL A 349 2.93 16.84 12.53
CA VAL A 349 2.35 17.92 13.35
C VAL A 349 3.43 18.65 14.12
N ILE A 350 4.36 17.92 14.75
CA ILE A 350 5.48 18.50 15.49
C ILE A 350 6.37 19.36 14.57
N GLN A 351 6.78 18.81 13.42
CA GLN A 351 7.64 19.51 12.46
C GLN A 351 7.01 20.78 11.89
N ASN A 352 5.70 20.82 11.73
CA ASN A 352 4.99 21.94 11.10
C ASN A 352 4.17 22.78 12.08
N LYS A 353 4.37 22.64 13.39
CA LYS A 353 3.60 23.32 14.43
C LYS A 353 3.51 24.84 14.20
N ASP A 354 4.64 25.50 13.97
CA ASP A 354 4.70 26.95 13.78
C ASP A 354 3.98 27.41 12.51
N PHE A 355 4.02 26.60 11.45
CA PHE A 355 3.29 26.87 10.21
C PHE A 355 1.78 26.79 10.45
N TYR A 356 1.30 25.76 11.13
CA TYR A 356 -0.13 25.57 11.41
C TYR A 356 -0.65 26.67 12.35
N MET A 357 0.12 27.05 13.37
CA MET A 357 -0.24 28.15 14.27
C MET A 357 -0.35 29.49 13.52
N LYS A 358 0.62 29.82 12.67
CA LYS A 358 0.59 31.05 11.85
C LYS A 358 -0.61 31.11 10.90
N LYS A 359 -1.08 29.96 10.42
CA LYS A 359 -2.24 29.84 9.52
C LYS A 359 -3.56 29.65 10.27
N ASN A 360 -3.54 29.64 11.59
CA ASN A 360 -4.70 29.34 12.44
C ASN A 360 -5.37 28.00 12.07
N GLN A 361 -4.55 27.00 11.74
CA GLN A 361 -4.98 25.66 11.32
C GLN A 361 -4.85 24.70 12.50
N ILE A 362 -5.94 24.43 13.20
CA ILE A 362 -6.00 23.52 14.35
C ILE A 362 -6.31 22.07 13.93
N VAL A 363 -6.79 21.85 12.71
CA VAL A 363 -7.19 20.50 12.23
C VAL A 363 -6.06 19.48 12.29
N PRO A 364 -4.81 19.78 11.86
CA PRO A 364 -3.70 18.84 11.97
C PRO A 364 -3.41 18.38 13.40
N GLU A 365 -3.44 19.30 14.35
CA GLU A 365 -3.25 19.01 15.77
C GLU A 365 -4.35 18.09 16.32
N LEU A 366 -5.62 18.39 15.98
CA LEU A 366 -6.76 17.54 16.36
C LEU A 366 -6.66 16.15 15.73
N CYS A 367 -6.18 16.03 14.51
CA CYS A 367 -5.96 14.72 13.88
C CYS A 367 -4.95 13.87 14.65
N ALA A 368 -3.84 14.47 15.13
CA ALA A 368 -2.85 13.74 15.91
C ALA A 368 -3.37 13.32 17.30
N LYS A 369 -4.23 14.13 17.92
CA LYS A 369 -4.81 13.81 19.24
C LYS A 369 -5.93 12.77 19.20
N VAL A 370 -6.61 12.64 18.08
CA VAL A 370 -7.78 11.72 17.94
C VAL A 370 -7.36 10.38 17.37
N TYR A 371 -6.37 10.35 16.46
CA TYR A 371 -5.91 9.11 15.87
C TYR A 371 -5.13 8.24 16.83
#